data_3691ecd9af732244a83abd06b5c662b7
#
_entry.id   3691ecd9af732244a83abd06b5c662b7
#
_cell.length_a   1.000
_cell.length_b   1.000
_cell.length_c   1.000
_cell.angle_alpha   90.00
_cell.angle_beta   90.00
_cell.angle_gamma   90.00
#
_symmetry.space_group_name_H-M   'P 1'
#
loop_
_entity.id
_entity.type
_entity.pdbx_description
1 polymer ?
#
loop_
_entity_poly.entity_id
_entity_poly.type
_entity_poly.pdbx_seq_one_letter_code
_entity_poly.pdbx_strand_id
1 'polypeptide(L)'
;MAGSKLEERVEQAAEAALKAQRYVSAIDVLLRLGWLTPPHVDRWRQGAIDSLESAIQTNPNKVTAALGAFQRWAQDRGLNTSETDYVSQTRDRRPLRFSADGEKAVERAYRTHWVSPDLDERTIKRQSKPPDLLAIMPVKDWTCTSCDGTGDFLFMEDAGPLCLDCADFGHLEFLPAGDAALTRRAKKASGLSAVVVRWSRSRKRYERQGILAEPDAIQQAEQECLSDADVRARRRERDQVRRADEDVHFQAKFADAILAQFPRCPTDRAQAIARHAATRSSGRVGRSAAGRALDPDAVRLAVAASVRHADTDYDELLMSGIDRQSARDQVYDTIETVLNSWRS
;
A
#
# COMPACT_ATOMS: atom_id res chain seq x y z
N MET A 1 9.38 -33.89 2.70
CA MET A 1 9.76 -32.82 3.64
C MET A 1 9.84 -31.42 2.99
N ALA A 2 10.23 -31.25 1.74
CA ALA A 2 10.20 -29.95 1.07
C ALA A 2 8.78 -29.41 0.76
N GLY A 3 7.79 -30.28 0.56
CA GLY A 3 6.39 -29.91 0.34
C GLY A 3 5.75 -29.22 1.56
N SER A 4 5.97 -29.74 2.74
CA SER A 4 5.44 -29.19 3.99
C SER A 4 5.90 -27.74 4.25
N LYS A 5 7.19 -27.44 4.02
CA LYS A 5 7.75 -26.09 4.23
C LYS A 5 7.22 -25.07 3.20
N LEU A 6 6.91 -25.47 1.98
CA LEU A 6 6.29 -24.61 0.99
C LEU A 6 4.83 -24.35 1.34
N GLU A 7 4.09 -25.37 1.74
CA GLU A 7 2.69 -25.26 2.17
C GLU A 7 2.55 -24.31 3.36
N GLU A 8 3.36 -24.45 4.40
CA GLU A 8 3.38 -23.53 5.55
C GLU A 8 3.61 -22.07 5.14
N ARG A 9 4.54 -21.82 4.20
CA ARG A 9 4.81 -20.47 3.69
C ARG A 9 3.63 -19.91 2.91
N VAL A 10 2.97 -20.74 2.11
CA VAL A 10 1.77 -20.35 1.34
C VAL A 10 0.63 -20.02 2.29
N GLU A 11 0.38 -20.85 3.31
CA GLU A 11 -0.62 -20.61 4.33
C GLU A 11 -0.39 -19.29 5.09
N GLN A 12 0.84 -19.04 5.53
CA GLN A 12 1.22 -17.79 6.19
C GLN A 12 0.99 -16.57 5.29
N ALA A 13 1.37 -16.68 4.01
CA ALA A 13 1.18 -15.62 3.03
C ALA A 13 -0.31 -15.34 2.78
N ALA A 14 -1.10 -16.39 2.62
CA ALA A 14 -2.54 -16.32 2.39
C ALA A 14 -3.28 -15.76 3.61
N GLU A 15 -2.97 -16.23 4.81
CA GLU A 15 -3.54 -15.75 6.06
C GLU A 15 -3.26 -14.26 6.28
N ALA A 16 -2.02 -13.83 6.03
CA ALA A 16 -1.64 -12.43 6.16
C ALA A 16 -2.36 -11.53 5.14
N ALA A 17 -2.62 -12.04 3.91
CA ALA A 17 -3.41 -11.32 2.92
C ALA A 17 -4.89 -11.24 3.33
N LEU A 18 -5.47 -12.36 3.74
CA LEU A 18 -6.87 -12.44 4.18
C LEU A 18 -7.13 -11.49 5.36
N LYS A 19 -6.24 -11.46 6.35
CA LYS A 19 -6.33 -10.57 7.51
C LYS A 19 -6.25 -9.08 7.11
N ALA A 20 -5.45 -8.76 6.10
CA ALA A 20 -5.24 -7.37 5.68
C ALA A 20 -6.41 -6.80 4.86
N GLN A 21 -7.04 -7.61 4.01
CA GLN A 21 -7.99 -7.11 3.00
C GLN A 21 -9.30 -7.92 2.90
N ARG A 22 -9.47 -8.97 3.71
CA ARG A 22 -10.66 -9.84 3.79
C ARG A 22 -10.91 -10.69 2.53
N TYR A 23 -9.98 -10.70 1.63
CA TYR A 23 -9.91 -11.63 0.49
C TYR A 23 -8.46 -11.95 0.18
N VAL A 24 -8.22 -12.95 -0.66
CA VAL A 24 -6.88 -13.32 -1.11
C VAL A 24 -6.94 -13.83 -2.56
N SER A 25 -5.97 -13.41 -3.35
CA SER A 25 -5.76 -13.84 -4.73
C SER A 25 -4.41 -14.57 -4.88
N ALA A 26 -4.24 -15.28 -5.98
CA ALA A 26 -2.96 -15.89 -6.34
C ALA A 26 -1.82 -14.85 -6.39
N ILE A 27 -2.09 -13.64 -6.91
CA ILE A 27 -1.12 -12.54 -6.97
C ILE A 27 -0.67 -12.14 -5.56
N ASP A 28 -1.60 -12.02 -4.61
CA ASP A 28 -1.26 -11.65 -3.22
C ASP A 28 -0.33 -12.65 -2.57
N VAL A 29 -0.55 -13.94 -2.81
CA VAL A 29 0.30 -15.03 -2.31
C VAL A 29 1.69 -14.94 -2.93
N LEU A 30 1.79 -14.80 -4.26
CA LEU A 30 3.07 -14.71 -4.96
C LEU A 30 3.90 -13.48 -4.56
N LEU A 31 3.24 -12.34 -4.34
CA LEU A 31 3.88 -11.12 -3.82
C LEU A 31 4.46 -11.34 -2.43
N ARG A 32 3.71 -11.99 -1.53
CA ARG A 32 4.15 -12.25 -0.15
C ARG A 32 5.23 -13.33 -0.06
N LEU A 33 5.23 -14.30 -0.98
CA LEU A 33 6.31 -15.27 -1.13
C LEU A 33 7.61 -14.64 -1.67
N GLY A 34 7.55 -13.41 -2.19
CA GLY A 34 8.67 -12.72 -2.83
C GLY A 34 9.00 -13.24 -4.24
N TRP A 35 8.09 -14.01 -4.86
CA TRP A 35 8.27 -14.53 -6.21
C TRP A 35 7.77 -13.57 -7.29
N LEU A 36 7.02 -12.59 -6.89
CA LEU A 36 6.53 -11.48 -7.70
C LEU A 36 6.81 -10.18 -6.95
N THR A 37 7.04 -9.09 -7.67
CA THR A 37 7.24 -7.76 -7.06
C THR A 37 6.15 -6.78 -7.49
N PRO A 38 5.79 -5.79 -6.67
CA PRO A 38 4.81 -4.79 -7.06
C PRO A 38 5.12 -4.10 -8.40
N PRO A 39 6.38 -3.71 -8.72
CA PRO A 39 6.69 -3.15 -10.03
C PRO A 39 6.40 -4.09 -11.22
N HIS A 40 6.55 -5.41 -11.05
CA HIS A 40 6.21 -6.37 -12.09
C HIS A 40 4.70 -6.44 -12.33
N VAL A 41 3.90 -6.42 -11.25
CA VAL A 41 2.43 -6.38 -11.35
C VAL A 41 1.97 -5.07 -12.01
N ASP A 42 2.59 -3.94 -11.66
CA ASP A 42 2.26 -2.65 -12.25
C ASP A 42 2.58 -2.62 -13.76
N ARG A 43 3.74 -3.12 -14.17
CA ARG A 43 4.11 -3.21 -15.59
C ARG A 43 3.17 -4.13 -16.37
N TRP A 44 2.76 -5.25 -15.77
CA TRP A 44 1.79 -6.16 -16.36
C TRP A 44 0.42 -5.50 -16.52
N ARG A 45 -0.06 -4.79 -15.49
CA ARG A 45 -1.32 -4.03 -15.55
C ARG A 45 -1.30 -2.91 -16.59
N GLN A 46 -0.12 -2.35 -16.85
CA GLN A 46 0.10 -1.33 -17.88
C GLN A 46 0.32 -1.93 -19.27
N GLY A 47 0.23 -3.24 -19.42
CA GLY A 47 0.42 -3.93 -20.69
C GLY A 47 1.87 -3.99 -21.20
N ALA A 48 2.84 -3.61 -20.35
CA ALA A 48 4.27 -3.67 -20.68
C ALA A 48 4.90 -5.07 -20.51
N ILE A 49 4.12 -6.04 -20.09
CA ILE A 49 4.46 -7.46 -19.94
C ILE A 49 3.27 -8.26 -20.46
N ASP A 50 3.49 -9.19 -21.39
CA ASP A 50 2.44 -9.94 -22.08
C ASP A 50 1.70 -10.92 -21.16
N SER A 51 2.42 -11.59 -20.26
CA SER A 51 1.84 -12.50 -19.28
C SER A 51 2.47 -12.31 -17.90
N LEU A 52 1.68 -12.45 -16.84
CA LEU A 52 2.19 -12.30 -15.47
C LEU A 52 3.25 -13.35 -15.14
N GLU A 53 3.10 -14.56 -15.68
CA GLU A 53 4.00 -15.69 -15.47
C GLU A 53 5.44 -15.39 -15.89
N SER A 54 5.62 -14.62 -16.98
CA SER A 54 6.95 -14.20 -17.45
C SER A 54 7.72 -13.31 -16.46
N ALA A 55 7.02 -12.71 -15.50
CA ALA A 55 7.61 -11.87 -14.47
C ALA A 55 7.84 -12.60 -13.12
N ILE A 56 7.42 -13.86 -12.99
CA ILE A 56 7.56 -14.63 -11.76
C ILE A 56 9.01 -15.14 -11.62
N GLN A 57 9.61 -14.83 -10.46
CA GLN A 57 11.01 -15.11 -10.16
C GLN A 57 11.21 -16.46 -9.46
N THR A 58 10.60 -17.53 -9.98
CA THR A 58 10.79 -18.88 -9.47
C THR A 58 10.47 -19.94 -10.53
N ASN A 59 10.75 -21.20 -10.23
CA ASN A 59 10.48 -22.32 -11.13
C ASN A 59 8.97 -22.55 -11.30
N PRO A 60 8.42 -22.74 -12.52
CA PRO A 60 7.02 -22.99 -12.80
C PRO A 60 6.39 -24.10 -11.94
N ASN A 61 7.10 -25.21 -11.73
CA ASN A 61 6.62 -26.31 -10.90
C ASN A 61 6.37 -25.89 -9.43
N LYS A 62 7.18 -24.95 -8.91
CA LYS A 62 6.96 -24.38 -7.57
C LYS A 62 5.73 -23.48 -7.55
N VAL A 63 5.49 -22.74 -8.63
CA VAL A 63 4.28 -21.90 -8.75
C VAL A 63 3.05 -22.78 -8.76
N THR A 64 3.01 -23.82 -9.58
CA THR A 64 1.89 -24.78 -9.63
C THR A 64 1.63 -25.44 -8.28
N ALA A 65 2.69 -25.88 -7.58
CA ALA A 65 2.58 -26.46 -6.25
C ALA A 65 2.03 -25.45 -5.22
N ALA A 66 2.49 -24.20 -5.28
CA ALA A 66 2.02 -23.14 -4.37
C ALA A 66 0.55 -22.77 -4.63
N LEU A 67 0.13 -22.67 -5.90
CA LEU A 67 -1.27 -22.40 -6.25
C LEU A 67 -2.18 -23.55 -5.82
N GLY A 68 -1.74 -24.80 -5.98
CA GLY A 68 -2.48 -25.97 -5.47
C GLY A 68 -2.60 -25.97 -3.94
N ALA A 69 -1.53 -25.64 -3.21
CA ALA A 69 -1.55 -25.50 -1.75
C ALA A 69 -2.46 -24.36 -1.31
N PHE A 70 -2.41 -23.23 -2.00
CA PHE A 70 -3.27 -22.08 -1.75
C PHE A 70 -4.76 -22.40 -1.93
N GLN A 71 -5.10 -23.12 -3.00
CA GLN A 71 -6.48 -23.51 -3.26
C GLN A 71 -7.01 -24.46 -2.16
N ARG A 72 -6.23 -25.48 -1.75
CA ARG A 72 -6.61 -26.36 -0.64
C ARG A 72 -6.83 -25.58 0.66
N TRP A 73 -5.88 -24.75 1.04
CA TRP A 73 -5.99 -23.89 2.21
C TRP A 73 -7.26 -23.04 2.21
N ALA A 74 -7.61 -22.43 1.07
CA ALA A 74 -8.80 -21.60 0.95
C ALA A 74 -10.10 -22.39 1.07
N GLN A 75 -10.15 -23.59 0.51
CA GLN A 75 -11.27 -24.54 0.64
C GLN A 75 -11.45 -25.01 2.09
N ASP A 76 -10.37 -25.41 2.75
CA ASP A 76 -10.39 -25.85 4.15
C ASP A 76 -10.85 -24.74 5.12
N ARG A 77 -10.60 -23.48 4.75
CA ARG A 77 -11.09 -22.28 5.47
C ARG A 77 -12.53 -21.92 5.18
N GLY A 78 -13.20 -22.59 4.24
CA GLY A 78 -14.58 -22.29 3.83
C GLY A 78 -14.73 -20.91 3.18
N LEU A 79 -13.70 -20.41 2.48
CA LEU A 79 -13.79 -19.16 1.77
C LEU A 79 -14.65 -19.27 0.52
N ASN A 80 -15.41 -18.21 0.21
CA ASN A 80 -16.21 -18.13 -1.00
C ASN A 80 -15.34 -17.74 -2.20
N THR A 81 -15.66 -18.28 -3.38
CA THR A 81 -14.99 -17.91 -4.62
C THR A 81 -15.68 -16.72 -5.29
N SER A 82 -14.90 -15.79 -5.83
CA SER A 82 -15.34 -14.70 -6.67
C SER A 82 -14.42 -14.58 -7.87
N GLU A 83 -14.94 -14.72 -9.08
CA GLU A 83 -14.14 -14.50 -10.28
C GLU A 83 -14.02 -13.00 -10.56
N THR A 84 -12.81 -12.55 -10.83
CA THR A 84 -12.48 -11.15 -11.11
C THR A 84 -11.82 -11.05 -12.49
N ASP A 85 -12.38 -10.20 -13.34
CA ASP A 85 -11.75 -9.90 -14.61
C ASP A 85 -10.59 -8.93 -14.43
N TYR A 86 -9.44 -9.32 -14.95
CA TYR A 86 -8.27 -8.47 -15.01
C TYR A 86 -8.14 -7.87 -16.40
N VAL A 87 -8.30 -6.56 -16.45
CA VAL A 87 -8.11 -5.79 -17.68
C VAL A 87 -6.94 -4.83 -17.52
N SER A 88 -6.26 -4.54 -18.63
CA SER A 88 -5.16 -3.59 -18.64
C SER A 88 -5.62 -2.20 -18.20
N GLN A 89 -4.70 -1.43 -17.70
CA GLN A 89 -4.91 0.00 -17.39
C GLN A 89 -4.68 0.89 -18.64
N THR A 90 -4.49 0.25 -19.78
CA THR A 90 -4.37 0.89 -21.09
C THR A 90 -5.75 1.30 -21.62
N ARG A 91 -5.78 2.18 -22.62
CA ARG A 91 -7.02 2.69 -23.20
C ARG A 91 -7.92 1.59 -23.76
N ASP A 92 -7.33 0.59 -24.41
CA ASP A 92 -8.02 -0.54 -25.04
C ASP A 92 -8.65 -1.52 -24.05
N ARG A 93 -8.33 -1.42 -22.74
CA ARG A 93 -8.90 -2.28 -21.69
C ARG A 93 -8.84 -3.76 -22.01
N ARG A 94 -7.84 -4.19 -22.74
CA ARG A 94 -7.68 -5.59 -23.14
C ARG A 94 -7.60 -6.52 -21.91
N PRO A 95 -8.13 -7.74 -22.02
CA PRO A 95 -7.97 -8.75 -20.98
C PRO A 95 -6.48 -9.05 -20.75
N LEU A 96 -6.07 -9.04 -19.50
CA LEU A 96 -4.71 -9.40 -19.10
C LEU A 96 -4.55 -10.92 -19.04
N ARG A 97 -3.40 -11.42 -19.51
CA ARG A 97 -3.05 -12.83 -19.51
C ARG A 97 -2.17 -13.16 -18.32
N PHE A 98 -2.43 -14.29 -17.69
CA PHE A 98 -1.62 -14.77 -16.56
C PHE A 98 -0.55 -15.75 -17.03
N SER A 99 -0.93 -16.70 -17.86
CA SER A 99 -0.01 -17.73 -18.41
C SER A 99 0.49 -17.36 -19.81
N ALA A 100 1.67 -17.85 -20.15
CA ALA A 100 2.25 -17.66 -21.49
C ALA A 100 1.39 -18.32 -22.58
N ASP A 101 0.87 -19.52 -22.28
CA ASP A 101 0.11 -20.34 -23.22
C ASP A 101 -1.41 -20.06 -23.21
N GLY A 102 -1.91 -19.27 -22.24
CA GLY A 102 -3.33 -18.96 -22.08
C GLY A 102 -4.15 -20.19 -21.62
N GLU A 103 -3.53 -21.11 -20.87
CA GLU A 103 -4.22 -22.30 -20.38
C GLU A 103 -5.40 -21.91 -19.48
N LYS A 104 -6.62 -22.34 -19.85
CA LYS A 104 -7.88 -21.92 -19.18
C LYS A 104 -7.90 -22.23 -17.68
N ALA A 105 -7.33 -23.36 -17.27
CA ALA A 105 -7.30 -23.75 -15.86
C ALA A 105 -6.39 -22.80 -15.05
N VAL A 106 -5.23 -22.46 -15.59
CA VAL A 106 -4.27 -21.52 -14.97
C VAL A 106 -4.87 -20.12 -14.92
N GLU A 107 -5.41 -19.63 -16.05
CA GLU A 107 -6.08 -18.35 -16.14
C GLU A 107 -7.18 -18.22 -15.08
N ARG A 108 -8.02 -19.25 -14.93
CA ARG A 108 -9.09 -19.26 -13.93
C ARG A 108 -8.55 -19.27 -12.51
N ALA A 109 -7.51 -20.04 -12.22
CA ALA A 109 -6.89 -20.07 -10.88
C ALA A 109 -6.40 -18.70 -10.43
N TYR A 110 -5.82 -17.89 -11.34
CA TYR A 110 -5.41 -16.53 -11.05
C TYR A 110 -6.58 -15.54 -10.92
N ARG A 111 -7.65 -15.71 -11.69
CA ARG A 111 -8.86 -14.86 -11.62
C ARG A 111 -9.71 -15.14 -10.40
N THR A 112 -9.57 -16.31 -9.80
CA THR A 112 -10.34 -16.67 -8.60
C THR A 112 -9.79 -15.96 -7.38
N HIS A 113 -10.60 -15.07 -6.80
CA HIS A 113 -10.38 -14.50 -5.49
C HIS A 113 -11.13 -15.33 -4.45
N TRP A 114 -10.47 -15.59 -3.34
CA TRP A 114 -11.06 -16.27 -2.20
C TRP A 114 -11.43 -15.25 -1.13
N VAL A 115 -12.71 -15.14 -0.84
CA VAL A 115 -13.31 -14.03 -0.09
C VAL A 115 -13.87 -14.54 1.23
N SER A 116 -13.62 -13.78 2.32
CA SER A 116 -14.24 -14.08 3.62
C SER A 116 -15.76 -14.10 3.50
N PRO A 117 -16.46 -15.09 4.10
CA PRO A 117 -17.91 -15.16 4.10
C PRO A 117 -18.61 -13.92 4.68
N ASP A 118 -17.92 -13.19 5.56
CA ASP A 118 -18.45 -11.99 6.22
C ASP A 118 -18.34 -10.71 5.36
N LEU A 119 -17.83 -10.81 4.12
CA LEU A 119 -17.64 -9.64 3.26
C LEU A 119 -18.95 -9.29 2.55
N ASP A 120 -19.37 -8.01 2.65
CA ASP A 120 -20.59 -7.55 1.99
C ASP A 120 -20.46 -7.45 0.46
N GLU A 121 -21.55 -7.61 -0.25
CA GLU A 121 -21.59 -7.54 -1.72
C GLU A 121 -21.09 -6.20 -2.28
N ARG A 122 -21.29 -5.09 -1.55
CA ARG A 122 -20.82 -3.76 -1.96
C ARG A 122 -19.30 -3.70 -2.02
N THR A 123 -18.67 -4.33 -1.06
CA THR A 123 -17.20 -4.39 -0.98
C THR A 123 -16.65 -5.29 -2.09
N ILE A 124 -17.30 -6.43 -2.36
CA ILE A 124 -16.94 -7.31 -3.48
C ILE A 124 -17.06 -6.57 -4.81
N LYS A 125 -18.20 -5.91 -5.08
CA LYS A 125 -18.39 -5.10 -6.30
C LYS A 125 -17.38 -3.96 -6.45
N ARG A 126 -16.94 -3.36 -5.34
CA ARG A 126 -15.91 -2.31 -5.38
C ARG A 126 -14.53 -2.87 -5.74
N GLN A 127 -14.24 -4.09 -5.30
CA GLN A 127 -12.97 -4.77 -5.60
C GLN A 127 -12.92 -5.30 -7.03
N SER A 128 -14.04 -5.73 -7.58
CA SER A 128 -14.16 -6.19 -8.97
C SER A 128 -14.29 -5.07 -10.01
N LYS A 129 -14.31 -3.81 -9.55
CA LYS A 129 -14.39 -2.66 -10.47
C LYS A 129 -13.12 -2.59 -11.32
N PRO A 130 -13.24 -2.40 -12.66
CA PRO A 130 -12.08 -2.24 -13.52
C PRO A 130 -11.15 -1.13 -13.02
N PRO A 131 -9.84 -1.31 -13.13
CA PRO A 131 -8.87 -0.29 -12.71
C PRO A 131 -9.05 0.99 -13.54
N ASP A 132 -8.63 2.11 -12.96
CA ASP A 132 -8.62 3.38 -13.68
C ASP A 132 -7.69 3.30 -14.90
N LEU A 133 -8.00 4.06 -15.95
CA LEU A 133 -7.07 4.34 -17.05
C LEU A 133 -5.85 5.08 -16.49
N LEU A 134 -4.66 4.72 -16.97
CA LEU A 134 -3.43 5.37 -16.55
C LEU A 134 -2.81 6.14 -17.72
N ALA A 135 -2.57 7.43 -17.48
CA ALA A 135 -1.67 8.24 -18.27
C ALA A 135 -0.33 8.35 -17.53
N ILE A 136 0.77 8.18 -18.22
CA ILE A 136 2.11 8.23 -17.64
C ILE A 136 2.73 9.59 -17.95
N MET A 137 3.22 10.28 -16.91
CA MET A 137 4.10 11.42 -17.05
C MET A 137 5.53 10.88 -17.22
N PRO A 138 6.14 10.98 -18.40
CA PRO A 138 7.42 10.36 -18.69
C PRO A 138 8.55 10.99 -17.87
N VAL A 139 9.58 10.21 -17.57
CA VAL A 139 10.82 10.66 -16.90
C VAL A 139 12.02 10.66 -17.85
N LYS A 140 11.82 10.26 -19.09
CA LYS A 140 12.80 10.23 -20.18
C LYS A 140 12.10 10.70 -21.44
N ASP A 141 12.89 11.13 -22.43
CA ASP A 141 12.39 11.42 -23.76
C ASP A 141 11.70 10.18 -24.35
N TRP A 142 10.65 10.43 -25.09
CA TRP A 142 9.82 9.39 -25.70
C TRP A 142 9.22 9.90 -27.01
N THR A 143 8.80 8.98 -27.85
CA THR A 143 8.20 9.27 -29.17
C THR A 143 6.92 8.46 -29.32
N CYS A 144 5.85 9.10 -29.80
CA CYS A 144 4.58 8.46 -30.09
C CYS A 144 4.73 7.47 -31.26
N THR A 145 4.28 6.23 -31.07
CA THR A 145 4.37 5.19 -32.13
C THR A 145 3.43 5.43 -33.31
N SER A 146 2.48 6.35 -33.19
CA SER A 146 1.49 6.63 -34.25
C SER A 146 1.85 7.87 -35.08
N CYS A 147 2.38 8.93 -34.48
CA CYS A 147 2.61 10.20 -35.16
C CYS A 147 4.03 10.73 -35.04
N ASP A 148 4.94 9.97 -34.43
CA ASP A 148 6.33 10.36 -34.14
C ASP A 148 6.48 11.64 -33.28
N GLY A 149 5.38 12.19 -32.77
CA GLY A 149 5.36 13.32 -31.84
C GLY A 149 5.71 12.93 -30.42
N THR A 150 5.72 13.93 -29.54
CA THR A 150 5.94 13.77 -28.10
C THR A 150 4.90 14.57 -27.30
N GLY A 151 4.94 14.54 -25.97
CA GLY A 151 4.07 15.33 -25.10
C GLY A 151 4.35 15.09 -23.63
N ASP A 152 3.62 15.83 -22.77
CA ASP A 152 3.77 15.77 -21.31
C ASP A 152 3.23 14.46 -20.71
N PHE A 153 2.35 13.78 -21.43
CA PHE A 153 1.71 12.53 -21.01
C PHE A 153 1.70 11.53 -22.16
N LEU A 154 1.74 10.25 -21.78
CA LEU A 154 1.59 9.17 -22.73
C LEU A 154 0.62 8.10 -22.19
N PHE A 155 -0.04 7.41 -23.10
CA PHE A 155 -0.75 6.15 -22.85
C PHE A 155 0.06 5.00 -23.44
N MET A 156 0.16 3.90 -22.69
CA MET A 156 0.77 2.68 -23.21
C MET A 156 -0.29 1.82 -23.87
N GLU A 157 -0.02 1.37 -25.10
CA GLU A 157 -0.77 0.34 -25.82
C GLU A 157 0.18 -0.77 -26.28
N ASP A 158 -0.36 -1.81 -26.94
CA ASP A 158 0.45 -2.93 -27.44
C ASP A 158 1.54 -2.50 -28.39
N ALA A 159 1.21 -1.57 -29.26
CA ALA A 159 2.14 -1.04 -30.26
C ALA A 159 3.19 -0.10 -29.68
N GLY A 160 3.03 0.33 -28.41
CA GLY A 160 3.93 1.26 -27.72
C GLY A 160 3.24 2.52 -27.16
N PRO A 161 4.01 3.56 -26.83
CA PRO A 161 3.48 4.79 -26.27
C PRO A 161 2.73 5.63 -27.30
N LEU A 162 1.56 6.15 -26.94
CA LEU A 162 0.76 7.10 -27.71
C LEU A 162 0.68 8.43 -27.00
N CYS A 163 0.71 9.54 -27.76
CA CYS A 163 0.37 10.87 -27.25
C CYS A 163 -1.14 10.98 -26.95
N LEU A 164 -1.55 12.04 -26.25
CA LEU A 164 -2.95 12.25 -25.90
C LEU A 164 -3.86 12.29 -27.13
N ASP A 165 -3.43 12.97 -28.19
CA ASP A 165 -4.22 13.12 -29.42
C ASP A 165 -4.40 11.77 -30.13
N CYS A 166 -3.32 11.01 -30.32
CA CYS A 166 -3.39 9.69 -30.94
C CYS A 166 -4.16 8.66 -30.09
N ALA A 167 -4.26 8.92 -28.80
CA ALA A 167 -5.04 8.09 -27.86
C ALA A 167 -6.49 8.58 -27.71
N ASP A 168 -6.94 9.59 -28.45
CA ASP A 168 -8.26 10.25 -28.35
C ASP A 168 -8.55 10.91 -26.98
N PHE A 169 -7.48 11.32 -26.25
CA PHE A 169 -7.57 11.99 -24.95
C PHE A 169 -7.13 13.46 -25.02
N GLY A 170 -6.85 14.01 -26.22
CA GLY A 170 -6.35 15.38 -26.41
C GLY A 170 -7.27 16.48 -25.91
N HIS A 171 -8.58 16.17 -25.72
CA HIS A 171 -9.58 17.09 -25.16
C HIS A 171 -9.58 17.15 -23.63
N LEU A 172 -8.81 16.30 -22.95
CA LEU A 172 -8.75 16.27 -21.48
C LEU A 172 -7.67 17.23 -20.97
N GLU A 173 -7.97 17.85 -19.83
CA GLU A 173 -7.05 18.71 -19.10
C GLU A 173 -6.45 18.03 -17.89
N PHE A 174 -5.21 18.42 -17.56
CA PHE A 174 -4.52 17.89 -16.39
C PHE A 174 -4.89 18.68 -15.14
N LEU A 175 -5.51 17.98 -14.20
CA LEU A 175 -5.76 18.46 -12.85
C LEU A 175 -4.72 17.85 -11.88
N PRO A 176 -3.76 18.65 -11.37
CA PRO A 176 -2.73 18.16 -10.47
C PRO A 176 -3.30 17.66 -9.14
N ALA A 177 -2.56 16.74 -8.51
CA ALA A 177 -2.87 16.30 -7.16
C ALA A 177 -2.68 17.45 -6.16
N GLY A 178 -3.63 17.59 -5.23
CA GLY A 178 -3.64 18.64 -4.21
C GLY A 178 -4.94 18.57 -3.40
N ASP A 179 -6.01 19.16 -3.89
CA ASP A 179 -7.33 19.03 -3.26
C ASP A 179 -8.00 17.70 -3.63
N ALA A 180 -8.10 16.82 -2.64
CA ALA A 180 -8.73 15.52 -2.81
C ALA A 180 -10.24 15.61 -3.08
N ALA A 181 -10.92 16.67 -2.66
CA ALA A 181 -12.34 16.87 -2.93
C ALA A 181 -12.55 17.28 -4.38
N LEU A 182 -11.74 18.22 -4.87
CA LEU A 182 -11.74 18.67 -6.25
C LEU A 182 -11.45 17.51 -7.20
N THR A 183 -10.35 16.79 -7.01
CA THR A 183 -9.97 15.65 -7.84
C THR A 183 -11.06 14.57 -7.90
N ARG A 184 -11.69 14.26 -6.75
CA ARG A 184 -12.76 13.25 -6.70
C ARG A 184 -14.04 13.70 -7.41
N ARG A 185 -14.40 14.99 -7.29
CA ARG A 185 -15.58 15.57 -7.94
C ARG A 185 -15.37 15.64 -9.44
N ALA A 186 -14.27 16.20 -9.89
CA ALA A 186 -13.90 16.27 -11.31
C ALA A 186 -13.93 14.88 -11.95
N LYS A 187 -13.28 13.88 -11.31
CA LYS A 187 -13.33 12.50 -11.79
C LYS A 187 -14.74 11.91 -11.84
N LYS A 188 -15.61 12.28 -10.90
CA LYS A 188 -17.00 11.79 -10.87
C LYS A 188 -17.87 12.45 -11.94
N ALA A 189 -17.66 13.73 -12.21
CA ALA A 189 -18.41 14.51 -13.19
C ALA A 189 -17.95 14.23 -14.63
N SER A 190 -16.68 13.87 -14.81
CA SER A 190 -16.11 13.57 -16.13
C SER A 190 -16.61 12.23 -16.68
N GLY A 191 -17.06 12.24 -17.93
CA GLY A 191 -17.43 11.03 -18.67
C GLY A 191 -16.21 10.18 -19.01
N LEU A 192 -15.10 10.81 -19.35
CA LEU A 192 -13.81 10.18 -19.61
C LEU A 192 -12.73 10.77 -18.67
N SER A 193 -11.94 9.91 -18.03
CA SER A 193 -10.87 10.36 -17.17
C SER A 193 -9.75 9.33 -17.05
N ALA A 194 -8.52 9.78 -16.81
CA ALA A 194 -7.39 8.92 -16.54
C ALA A 194 -6.61 9.40 -15.30
N VAL A 195 -6.01 8.48 -14.57
CA VAL A 195 -5.11 8.82 -13.46
C VAL A 195 -3.72 9.06 -14.02
N VAL A 196 -3.12 10.20 -13.71
CA VAL A 196 -1.76 10.52 -14.10
C VAL A 196 -0.79 10.00 -13.06
N VAL A 197 0.19 9.20 -13.52
CA VAL A 197 1.23 8.64 -12.68
C VAL A 197 2.62 8.97 -13.20
N ARG A 198 3.60 9.05 -12.29
CA ARG A 198 5.02 9.24 -12.62
C ARG A 198 5.87 8.24 -11.85
N TRP A 199 6.89 7.68 -12.50
CA TRP A 199 7.81 6.78 -11.83
C TRP A 199 8.70 7.50 -10.83
N SER A 200 8.66 7.08 -9.58
CA SER A 200 9.56 7.54 -8.51
C SER A 200 10.77 6.62 -8.42
N ARG A 201 11.96 7.16 -8.75
CA ARG A 201 13.23 6.39 -8.69
C ARG A 201 13.60 6.01 -7.26
N SER A 202 13.37 6.90 -6.30
CA SER A 202 13.69 6.68 -4.89
C SER A 202 12.80 5.63 -4.24
N ARG A 203 11.50 5.62 -4.58
CA ARG A 203 10.52 4.68 -4.04
C ARG A 203 10.29 3.45 -4.90
N LYS A 204 10.90 3.39 -6.09
CA LYS A 204 10.78 2.30 -7.08
C LYS A 204 9.33 1.91 -7.38
N ARG A 205 8.45 2.91 -7.52
CA ARG A 205 7.02 2.73 -7.82
C ARG A 205 6.46 3.91 -8.57
N TYR A 206 5.30 3.70 -9.21
CA TYR A 206 4.52 4.81 -9.76
C TYR A 206 3.81 5.57 -8.66
N GLU A 207 3.86 6.90 -8.73
CA GLU A 207 3.20 7.81 -7.81
C GLU A 207 2.21 8.68 -8.58
N ARG A 208 1.01 8.81 -8.00
CA ARG A 208 -0.06 9.62 -8.57
C ARG A 208 0.33 11.09 -8.57
N GLN A 209 0.20 11.74 -9.74
CA GLN A 209 0.47 13.16 -9.94
C GLN A 209 -0.83 13.97 -10.05
N GLY A 210 -1.93 13.34 -10.48
CA GLY A 210 -3.21 14.01 -10.69
C GLY A 210 -4.17 13.14 -11.48
N ILE A 211 -5.03 13.79 -12.24
CA ILE A 211 -5.94 13.15 -13.22
C ILE A 211 -5.96 13.97 -14.51
N LEU A 212 -6.29 13.31 -15.60
CA LEU A 212 -6.83 13.93 -16.81
C LEU A 212 -8.36 13.84 -16.70
N ALA A 213 -9.08 14.92 -16.97
CA ALA A 213 -10.53 15.00 -16.94
C ALA A 213 -11.04 16.04 -17.94
N GLU A 214 -12.31 15.98 -18.26
CA GLU A 214 -12.96 16.98 -19.14
C GLU A 214 -12.94 18.38 -18.48
N PRO A 215 -12.65 19.46 -19.23
CA PRO A 215 -12.60 20.84 -18.71
C PRO A 215 -13.87 21.25 -17.95
N ASP A 216 -15.03 20.93 -18.52
CA ASP A 216 -16.33 21.26 -17.91
C ASP A 216 -16.52 20.55 -16.56
N ALA A 217 -16.05 19.30 -16.45
CA ALA A 217 -16.11 18.55 -15.19
C ALA A 217 -15.16 19.13 -14.13
N ILE A 218 -14.01 19.65 -14.53
CA ILE A 218 -13.08 20.37 -13.64
C ILE A 218 -13.74 21.66 -13.16
N GLN A 219 -14.29 22.47 -14.06
CA GLN A 219 -14.96 23.73 -13.72
C GLN A 219 -16.16 23.50 -12.78
N GLN A 220 -17.01 22.51 -13.08
CA GLN A 220 -18.12 22.14 -12.19
C GLN A 220 -17.61 21.76 -10.80
N ALA A 221 -16.56 20.94 -10.71
CA ALA A 221 -15.99 20.50 -9.45
C ALA A 221 -15.40 21.69 -8.65
N GLU A 222 -14.81 22.67 -9.32
CA GLU A 222 -14.30 23.90 -8.70
C GLU A 222 -15.45 24.71 -8.09
N GLN A 223 -16.54 24.92 -8.84
CA GLN A 223 -17.71 25.63 -8.34
C GLN A 223 -18.32 24.93 -7.11
N GLU A 224 -18.46 23.60 -7.15
CA GLU A 224 -18.93 22.81 -6.02
C GLU A 224 -17.96 22.92 -4.81
N CYS A 225 -16.64 22.97 -5.06
CA CYS A 225 -15.65 23.13 -4.01
C CYS A 225 -15.66 24.54 -3.41
N LEU A 226 -15.94 25.55 -4.19
CA LEU A 226 -16.12 26.93 -3.69
C LEU A 226 -17.42 27.04 -2.86
N SER A 227 -18.52 26.50 -3.33
CA SER A 227 -19.82 26.60 -2.65
C SER A 227 -19.85 25.96 -1.27
N ASP A 228 -19.05 24.92 -1.02
CA ASP A 228 -19.00 24.23 0.28
C ASP A 228 -17.68 24.43 1.04
N ALA A 229 -16.84 25.37 0.61
CA ALA A 229 -15.52 25.62 1.18
C ALA A 229 -15.58 25.87 2.70
N ASP A 230 -16.50 26.71 3.15
CA ASP A 230 -16.69 27.05 4.56
C ASP A 230 -17.16 25.84 5.40
N VAL A 231 -18.08 25.07 4.85
CA VAL A 231 -18.59 23.85 5.53
C VAL A 231 -17.45 22.85 5.69
N ARG A 232 -16.64 22.67 4.65
CA ARG A 232 -15.47 21.78 4.69
C ARG A 232 -14.38 22.31 5.65
N ALA A 233 -14.18 23.62 5.72
CA ALA A 233 -13.25 24.23 6.64
C ALA A 233 -13.66 23.98 8.10
N ARG A 234 -14.92 24.27 8.45
CA ARG A 234 -15.47 24.03 9.80
C ARG A 234 -15.43 22.52 10.17
N ARG A 235 -15.67 21.63 9.21
CA ARG A 235 -15.55 20.19 9.44
C ARG A 235 -14.11 19.78 9.73
N ARG A 236 -13.14 20.29 8.95
CA ARG A 236 -11.70 20.02 9.17
C ARG A 236 -11.24 20.49 10.55
N GLU A 237 -11.69 21.69 10.98
CA GLU A 237 -11.37 22.23 12.28
C GLU A 237 -11.94 21.34 13.41
N ARG A 238 -13.22 20.99 13.34
CA ARG A 238 -13.83 20.05 14.32
C ARG A 238 -13.12 18.70 14.35
N ASP A 239 -12.78 18.16 13.19
CA ASP A 239 -12.05 16.89 13.08
C ASP A 239 -10.61 17.02 13.63
N GLN A 240 -9.99 18.19 13.51
CA GLN A 240 -8.67 18.46 14.09
C GLN A 240 -8.74 18.49 15.62
N VAL A 241 -9.69 19.18 16.20
CA VAL A 241 -9.92 19.21 17.65
C VAL A 241 -10.17 17.81 18.18
N ARG A 242 -11.13 17.08 17.57
CA ARG A 242 -11.42 15.72 17.97
C ARG A 242 -10.19 14.81 17.91
N ARG A 243 -9.38 14.92 16.86
CA ARG A 243 -8.14 14.13 16.75
C ARG A 243 -7.10 14.50 17.79
N ALA A 244 -7.02 15.78 18.18
CA ALA A 244 -6.12 16.21 19.25
C ALA A 244 -6.55 15.60 20.58
N ASP A 245 -7.85 15.60 20.90
CA ASP A 245 -8.40 14.97 22.11
C ASP A 245 -8.16 13.45 22.12
N GLU A 246 -8.45 12.79 20.98
CA GLU A 246 -8.16 11.35 20.81
C GLU A 246 -6.67 11.02 21.02
N ASP A 247 -5.76 11.93 20.58
CA ASP A 247 -4.32 11.74 20.74
C ASP A 247 -3.90 11.89 22.20
N VAL A 248 -4.45 12.86 22.93
CA VAL A 248 -4.20 13.03 24.36
C VAL A 248 -4.66 11.79 25.13
N HIS A 249 -5.87 11.31 24.87
CA HIS A 249 -6.39 10.10 25.51
C HIS A 249 -5.57 8.84 25.18
N PHE A 250 -5.15 8.72 23.93
CA PHE A 250 -4.32 7.58 23.53
C PHE A 250 -2.92 7.64 24.15
N GLN A 251 -2.32 8.83 24.24
CA GLN A 251 -1.04 9.02 24.89
C GLN A 251 -1.10 8.68 26.39
N ALA A 252 -2.18 9.04 27.08
CA ALA A 252 -2.39 8.67 28.47
C ALA A 252 -2.49 7.14 28.63
N LYS A 253 -3.33 6.47 27.83
CA LYS A 253 -3.43 5.00 27.84
C LYS A 253 -2.10 4.30 27.52
N PHE A 254 -1.31 4.87 26.63
CA PHE A 254 0.00 4.31 26.28
C PHE A 254 0.99 4.50 27.45
N ALA A 255 0.95 5.64 28.16
CA ALA A 255 1.75 5.87 29.37
C ALA A 255 1.36 4.90 30.49
N ASP A 256 0.07 4.67 30.70
CA ASP A 256 -0.43 3.71 31.67
C ASP A 256 0.05 2.27 31.33
N ALA A 257 0.03 1.91 30.05
CA ALA A 257 0.56 0.61 29.59
C ALA A 257 2.08 0.48 29.81
N ILE A 258 2.84 1.57 29.68
CA ILE A 258 4.26 1.59 30.04
C ILE A 258 4.42 1.37 31.53
N LEU A 259 3.69 2.10 32.39
CA LEU A 259 3.79 1.96 33.84
C LEU A 259 3.32 0.60 34.35
N ALA A 260 2.34 -0.02 33.69
CA ALA A 260 1.91 -1.38 34.00
C ALA A 260 3.01 -2.42 33.71
N GLN A 261 3.80 -2.23 32.65
CA GLN A 261 4.88 -3.13 32.28
C GLN A 261 6.21 -2.79 32.97
N PHE A 262 6.39 -1.51 33.34
CA PHE A 262 7.59 -0.95 33.96
C PHE A 262 7.19 -0.08 35.18
N PRO A 263 6.81 -0.70 36.31
CA PRO A 263 6.24 0.01 37.46
C PRO A 263 7.18 1.06 38.09
N ARG A 264 8.47 0.89 37.95
CA ARG A 264 9.48 1.86 38.46
C ARG A 264 9.93 2.88 37.43
N CYS A 265 9.38 2.88 36.22
CA CYS A 265 9.64 3.95 35.27
C CYS A 265 9.11 5.27 35.82
N PRO A 266 9.90 6.35 35.84
CA PRO A 266 9.39 7.66 36.25
C PRO A 266 8.17 8.07 35.43
N THR A 267 7.12 8.58 36.09
CA THR A 267 5.84 8.92 35.42
C THR A 267 6.01 9.92 34.29
N ASP A 268 6.83 10.95 34.51
CA ASP A 268 7.16 11.96 33.50
C ASP A 268 7.87 11.35 32.27
N ARG A 269 8.75 10.36 32.53
CA ARG A 269 9.44 9.60 31.50
C ARG A 269 8.48 8.74 30.69
N ALA A 270 7.59 8.00 31.35
CA ALA A 270 6.55 7.22 30.69
C ALA A 270 5.64 8.09 29.81
N GLN A 271 5.24 9.27 30.28
CA GLN A 271 4.47 10.24 29.50
C GLN A 271 5.26 10.79 28.31
N ALA A 272 6.54 11.09 28.48
CA ALA A 272 7.40 11.58 27.39
C ALA A 272 7.56 10.51 26.29
N ILE A 273 7.78 9.25 26.67
CA ILE A 273 7.85 8.11 25.75
C ILE A 273 6.53 7.95 25.00
N ALA A 274 5.40 7.99 25.72
CA ALA A 274 4.07 7.86 25.13
C ALA A 274 3.79 8.98 24.11
N ARG A 275 4.06 10.23 24.44
CA ARG A 275 3.92 11.36 23.51
C ARG A 275 4.75 11.17 22.25
N HIS A 276 6.02 10.77 22.40
CA HIS A 276 6.91 10.57 21.28
C HIS A 276 6.48 9.39 20.41
N ALA A 277 6.19 8.22 21.00
CA ALA A 277 5.82 7.01 20.29
C ALA A 277 4.45 7.13 19.60
N ALA A 278 3.52 7.87 20.21
CA ALA A 278 2.14 8.02 19.73
C ALA A 278 1.93 9.19 18.75
N THR A 279 2.98 9.85 18.27
CA THR A 279 2.86 10.93 17.27
C THR A 279 2.27 10.39 15.95
N ARG A 280 1.16 10.99 15.46
CA ARG A 280 0.52 10.60 14.20
C ARG A 280 1.46 10.76 13.01
N SER A 281 1.34 9.88 12.03
CA SER A 281 2.10 9.91 10.76
C SER A 281 3.63 9.88 10.92
N SER A 282 4.12 9.52 12.11
CA SER A 282 5.56 9.47 12.39
C SER A 282 6.22 8.15 11.96
N GLY A 283 5.42 7.12 11.62
CA GLY A 283 5.93 5.76 11.37
C GLY A 283 6.45 5.03 12.63
N ARG A 284 6.28 5.63 13.82
CA ARG A 284 6.75 5.04 15.09
C ARG A 284 5.86 3.88 15.53
N VAL A 285 6.44 2.98 16.36
CA VAL A 285 5.80 1.74 16.81
C VAL A 285 4.47 1.97 17.54
N GLY A 286 4.32 3.04 18.33
CA GLY A 286 3.08 3.35 19.04
C GLY A 286 1.88 3.62 18.13
N ARG A 287 2.08 3.93 16.84
CA ARG A 287 1.01 4.09 15.84
C ARG A 287 0.89 2.92 14.86
N SER A 288 1.67 1.86 15.03
CA SER A 288 1.45 0.58 14.37
C SER A 288 0.13 -0.07 14.82
N ALA A 289 -0.32 -1.11 14.15
CA ALA A 289 -1.52 -1.86 14.57
C ALA A 289 -1.35 -2.43 15.99
N ALA A 290 -0.21 -3.06 16.30
CA ALA A 290 0.13 -3.58 17.62
C ALA A 290 0.22 -2.45 18.67
N GLY A 291 0.89 -1.32 18.32
CA GLY A 291 0.97 -0.17 19.22
C GLY A 291 -0.39 0.43 19.57
N ARG A 292 -1.33 0.50 18.62
CA ARG A 292 -2.70 0.94 18.88
C ARG A 292 -3.51 -0.03 19.75
N ALA A 293 -3.19 -1.32 19.66
CA ALA A 293 -3.77 -2.33 20.52
C ALA A 293 -3.12 -2.39 21.91
N LEU A 294 -2.10 -1.54 22.18
CA LEU A 294 -1.28 -1.56 23.40
C LEU A 294 -0.63 -2.91 23.66
N ASP A 295 -0.24 -3.61 22.58
CA ASP A 295 0.45 -4.88 22.64
C ASP A 295 1.73 -4.74 23.49
N PRO A 296 1.99 -5.67 24.44
CA PRO A 296 3.13 -5.57 25.35
C PRO A 296 4.49 -5.48 24.64
N ASP A 297 4.67 -6.19 23.52
CA ASP A 297 5.91 -6.14 22.77
C ASP A 297 6.09 -4.79 22.07
N ALA A 298 5.00 -4.22 21.53
CA ALA A 298 5.03 -2.90 20.92
C ALA A 298 5.30 -1.80 21.97
N VAL A 299 4.75 -1.91 23.17
CA VAL A 299 5.03 -1.01 24.29
C VAL A 299 6.50 -1.13 24.71
N ARG A 300 7.02 -2.35 24.91
CA ARG A 300 8.42 -2.61 25.22
C ARG A 300 9.36 -2.00 24.14
N LEU A 301 9.06 -2.19 22.88
CA LEU A 301 9.85 -1.62 21.77
C LEU A 301 9.88 -0.09 21.78
N ALA A 302 8.77 0.57 22.15
CA ALA A 302 8.71 2.02 22.28
C ALA A 302 9.60 2.51 23.43
N VAL A 303 9.57 1.82 24.58
CA VAL A 303 10.42 2.13 25.74
C VAL A 303 11.88 1.90 25.40
N ALA A 304 12.24 0.73 24.85
CA ALA A 304 13.61 0.41 24.45
C ALA A 304 14.17 1.41 23.41
N ALA A 305 13.32 1.88 22.47
CA ALA A 305 13.74 2.91 21.53
C ALA A 305 14.04 4.24 22.22
N SER A 306 13.26 4.64 23.22
CA SER A 306 13.50 5.86 23.98
C SER A 306 14.76 5.74 24.84
N VAL A 307 14.93 4.63 25.55
CA VAL A 307 16.13 4.37 26.37
C VAL A 307 17.40 4.39 25.51
N ARG A 308 17.35 3.79 24.32
CA ARG A 308 18.49 3.79 23.38
C ARG A 308 19.01 5.19 23.07
N HIS A 309 18.12 6.12 22.81
CA HIS A 309 18.50 7.49 22.40
C HIS A 309 18.79 8.42 23.58
N ALA A 310 18.24 8.14 24.75
CA ALA A 310 18.32 9.07 25.87
C ALA A 310 19.21 8.61 27.04
N ASP A 311 19.43 7.30 27.14
CA ASP A 311 20.13 6.71 28.30
C ASP A 311 21.39 5.91 27.87
N THR A 312 21.78 5.99 26.57
CA THR A 312 22.98 5.36 26.02
C THR A 312 23.70 6.31 25.06
N ASP A 313 24.93 5.98 24.71
CA ASP A 313 25.77 6.68 23.73
C ASP A 313 25.45 6.32 22.27
N TYR A 314 24.29 5.71 22.01
CA TYR A 314 23.90 5.22 20.69
C TYR A 314 24.00 6.29 19.59
N ASP A 315 23.56 7.51 19.87
CA ASP A 315 23.60 8.58 18.89
C ASP A 315 25.03 9.04 18.59
N GLU A 316 25.92 9.02 19.59
CA GLU A 316 27.36 9.30 19.43
C GLU A 316 28.05 8.21 18.60
N LEU A 317 27.71 6.94 18.82
CA LEU A 317 28.21 5.82 18.01
C LEU A 317 27.82 5.96 16.53
N LEU A 318 26.57 6.36 16.26
CA LEU A 318 26.14 6.63 14.89
C LEU A 318 26.89 7.82 14.27
N MET A 319 27.08 8.90 15.02
CA MET A 319 27.81 10.08 14.56
C MET A 319 29.30 9.80 14.32
N SER A 320 29.85 8.83 15.02
CA SER A 320 31.25 8.36 14.78
C SER A 320 31.40 7.42 13.58
N GLY A 321 30.28 7.12 12.88
CA GLY A 321 30.27 6.29 11.67
C GLY A 321 30.12 4.78 11.90
N ILE A 322 29.81 4.35 13.13
CA ILE A 322 29.49 2.95 13.42
C ILE A 322 28.14 2.62 12.77
N ASP A 323 28.07 1.49 12.09
CA ASP A 323 26.82 1.06 11.46
C ASP A 323 25.73 0.77 12.50
N ARG A 324 24.49 0.92 12.06
CA ARG A 324 23.31 0.87 12.93
C ARG A 324 23.15 -0.45 13.70
N GLN A 325 23.56 -1.58 13.13
CA GLN A 325 23.44 -2.87 13.80
C GLN A 325 24.50 -2.99 14.90
N SER A 326 25.76 -2.71 14.58
CA SER A 326 26.87 -2.72 15.53
C SER A 326 26.63 -1.74 16.69
N ALA A 327 26.14 -0.54 16.42
CA ALA A 327 25.79 0.43 17.47
C ALA A 327 24.66 -0.10 18.37
N ARG A 328 23.65 -0.79 17.83
CA ARG A 328 22.59 -1.42 18.64
C ARG A 328 23.10 -2.54 19.51
N ASP A 329 23.99 -3.37 18.98
CA ASP A 329 24.57 -4.50 19.73
C ASP A 329 25.42 -3.99 20.88
N GLN A 330 26.17 -2.91 20.70
CA GLN A 330 26.99 -2.30 21.76
C GLN A 330 26.17 -1.73 22.92
N VAL A 331 25.00 -1.15 22.66
CA VAL A 331 24.18 -0.55 23.72
C VAL A 331 23.10 -1.48 24.27
N TYR A 332 23.02 -2.71 23.76
CA TYR A 332 21.95 -3.67 24.11
C TYR A 332 21.89 -3.96 25.60
N ASP A 333 23.01 -4.28 26.22
CA ASP A 333 23.09 -4.63 27.65
C ASP A 333 22.72 -3.44 28.55
N THR A 334 23.11 -2.23 28.16
CA THR A 334 22.72 -1.01 28.86
C THR A 334 21.20 -0.80 28.80
N ILE A 335 20.60 -1.00 27.64
CA ILE A 335 19.14 -0.89 27.47
C ILE A 335 18.43 -1.92 28.36
N GLU A 336 18.82 -3.20 28.32
CA GLU A 336 18.19 -4.23 29.14
C GLU A 336 18.40 -3.99 30.65
N THR A 337 19.54 -3.43 31.05
CA THR A 337 19.79 -3.03 32.44
C THR A 337 18.79 -1.98 32.91
N VAL A 338 18.57 -0.93 32.12
CA VAL A 338 17.57 0.12 32.42
C VAL A 338 16.16 -0.46 32.44
N LEU A 339 15.78 -1.26 31.44
CA LEU A 339 14.45 -1.88 31.38
C LEU A 339 14.19 -2.79 32.60
N ASN A 340 15.16 -3.57 33.01
CA ASN A 340 15.08 -4.45 34.19
C ASN A 340 14.98 -3.65 35.48
N SER A 341 15.71 -2.54 35.62
CA SER A 341 15.60 -1.65 36.79
C SER A 341 14.21 -1.01 36.92
N TRP A 342 13.51 -0.85 35.82
CA TRP A 342 12.16 -0.29 35.81
C TRP A 342 11.07 -1.36 36.03
N ARG A 343 11.37 -2.65 35.82
CA ARG A 343 10.46 -3.78 36.09
C ARG A 343 10.45 -4.21 37.55
N SER A 344 11.60 -4.22 38.18
CA SER A 344 11.82 -4.66 39.58
C SER A 344 11.57 -3.52 40.56
#